data_aca19108924f64c2c9f0c4b92ea5f516
#
_entry.id   aca19108924f64c2c9f0c4b92ea5f516
#
_cell.length_a   1.000
_cell.length_b   1.000
_cell.length_c   1.000
_cell.angle_alpha   90.00
_cell.angle_beta   90.00
_cell.angle_gamma   90.00
#
_symmetry.space_group_name_H-M   'P 1'
#
loop_
_entity.id
_entity.type
_entity.pdbx_description
1 polymer ?
#
loop_
_entity_poly.entity_id
_entity_poly.type
_entity_poly.pdbx_seq_one_letter_code
_entity_poly.pdbx_strand_id
1 'polypeptide(L)'
;LLWVIPLALYLATYVIVFQRRPLISHRFALAAQPVVIALLTGVYLKGSTDSIFTTIAINIAAFAITALVCHGELARRRPAARYLTAFYLWMSFGGMVGGIFAGLLAPYIFNWIAEYPLLIVAGLLCRPGLFDGDSTRGRLVWFIAFTLFAIVATGYVRSDEAPEMATVLAVSAAIMLVAVILLRDPLKFAAGIAPRLGYTILVGSGGGKTVRNFFGVHKIYETASGYYRVLLHGTTIHGAEAISDTVKMPGSRPVPLTYYHANSGMAKTIAAARGKKSGPLDIAVVGLGTGTLACYARRNDRLTFYEIDQSIIDVATDPKYFSFQPVCAPQAKIVLGDARLTIGDAPD
;
A
#
# COMPACT_ATOMS: atom_id res chain seq x y z
N LEU A 1 14.45 -3.18 5.84
CA LEU A 1 15.53 -2.28 5.39
C LEU A 1 15.07 -1.21 4.40
N LEU A 2 14.07 -1.48 3.52
CA LEU A 2 13.62 -0.53 2.48
C LEU A 2 13.04 0.78 3.04
N TRP A 3 12.43 0.80 4.23
CA TRP A 3 11.88 2.00 4.85
C TRP A 3 12.94 3.03 5.30
N VAL A 4 14.18 2.60 5.45
CA VAL A 4 15.30 3.50 5.79
C VAL A 4 15.56 4.54 4.69
N ILE A 5 15.35 4.16 3.43
CA ILE A 5 15.60 5.05 2.29
C ILE A 5 14.68 6.28 2.30
N PRO A 6 13.34 6.17 2.43
CA PRO A 6 12.46 7.32 2.57
C PRO A 6 12.81 8.20 3.78
N LEU A 7 13.13 7.61 4.93
CA LEU A 7 13.50 8.37 6.13
C LEU A 7 14.80 9.15 5.91
N ALA A 8 15.82 8.51 5.36
CA ALA A 8 17.09 9.16 5.05
C ALA A 8 16.92 10.31 4.05
N LEU A 9 16.10 10.11 3.01
CA LEU A 9 15.77 11.15 2.04
C LEU A 9 15.00 12.30 2.69
N TYR A 10 14.04 12.01 3.56
CA TYR A 10 13.30 13.04 4.30
C TYR A 10 14.26 13.93 5.10
N LEU A 11 15.19 13.34 5.85
CA LEU A 11 16.19 14.09 6.60
C LEU A 11 17.16 14.85 5.68
N ALA A 12 17.59 14.21 4.59
CA ALA A 12 18.48 14.83 3.61
C ALA A 12 17.85 16.07 2.95
N THR A 13 16.53 16.07 2.70
CA THR A 13 15.86 17.24 2.13
C THR A 13 15.91 18.45 3.06
N TYR A 14 15.85 18.30 4.38
CA TYR A 14 16.10 19.40 5.31
C TYR A 14 17.53 19.92 5.21
N VAL A 15 18.52 19.03 5.22
CA VAL A 15 19.93 19.41 5.07
C VAL A 15 20.12 20.19 3.77
N ILE A 16 19.59 19.70 2.66
CA ILE A 16 19.73 20.32 1.33
C ILE A 16 19.16 21.74 1.30
N VAL A 17 17.94 21.93 1.79
CA VAL A 17 17.24 23.24 1.62
C VAL A 17 17.64 24.29 2.65
N PHE A 18 18.10 23.89 3.85
CA PHE A 18 18.52 24.83 4.90
C PHE A 18 20.00 25.23 4.82
N GLN A 19 20.76 24.70 3.86
CA GLN A 19 22.16 25.13 3.61
C GLN A 19 22.23 26.59 3.13
N ARG A 20 23.35 27.23 3.39
CA ARG A 20 23.62 28.58 2.87
C ARG A 20 23.58 28.64 1.33
N ARG A 21 24.02 27.57 0.67
CA ARG A 21 23.96 27.39 -0.78
C ARG A 21 23.31 26.02 -1.04
N PRO A 22 21.98 25.97 -1.26
CA PRO A 22 21.29 24.72 -1.48
C PRO A 22 21.85 23.96 -2.68
N LEU A 23 22.17 22.68 -2.51
CA LEU A 23 22.62 21.80 -3.59
C LEU A 23 21.58 21.66 -4.70
N ILE A 24 20.31 21.65 -4.34
CA ILE A 24 19.18 21.59 -5.26
C ILE A 24 18.40 22.90 -5.13
N SER A 25 18.31 23.63 -6.23
CA SER A 25 17.58 24.89 -6.22
C SER A 25 16.08 24.65 -6.05
N HIS A 26 15.42 25.51 -5.28
CA HIS A 26 13.97 25.43 -5.09
C HIS A 26 13.20 25.51 -6.42
N ARG A 27 13.69 26.30 -7.39
CA ARG A 27 13.12 26.39 -8.74
C ARG A 27 13.15 25.05 -9.46
N PHE A 28 14.25 24.29 -9.32
CA PHE A 28 14.34 22.96 -9.90
C PHE A 28 13.33 22.02 -9.25
N ALA A 29 13.21 21.99 -7.91
CA ALA A 29 12.23 21.16 -7.22
C ALA A 29 10.79 21.46 -7.66
N LEU A 30 10.45 22.77 -7.81
CA LEU A 30 9.14 23.20 -8.30
C LEU A 30 8.88 22.77 -9.76
N ALA A 31 9.90 22.77 -10.63
CA ALA A 31 9.78 22.33 -12.01
C ALA A 31 9.71 20.80 -12.14
N ALA A 32 10.46 20.08 -11.31
CA ALA A 32 10.50 18.61 -11.33
C ALA A 32 9.23 17.96 -10.71
N GLN A 33 8.59 18.61 -9.74
CA GLN A 33 7.44 18.05 -9.03
C GLN A 33 6.30 17.60 -9.97
N PRO A 34 5.79 18.41 -10.91
CA PRO A 34 4.71 17.98 -11.81
C PRO A 34 5.13 16.81 -12.70
N VAL A 35 6.39 16.74 -13.11
CA VAL A 35 6.90 15.64 -13.91
C VAL A 35 6.85 14.32 -13.15
N VAL A 36 7.40 14.30 -11.93
CA VAL A 36 7.40 13.06 -11.12
C VAL A 36 6.00 12.67 -10.67
N ILE A 37 5.10 13.64 -10.42
CA ILE A 37 3.70 13.35 -10.08
C ILE A 37 2.94 12.78 -11.30
N ALA A 38 3.19 13.27 -12.49
CA ALA A 38 2.59 12.71 -13.70
C ALA A 38 3.10 11.28 -13.97
N LEU A 39 4.39 11.01 -13.77
CA LEU A 39 4.95 9.66 -13.85
C LEU A 39 4.34 8.74 -12.78
N LEU A 40 4.21 9.20 -11.55
CA LEU A 40 3.54 8.47 -10.47
C LEU A 40 2.09 8.12 -10.84
N THR A 41 1.36 9.09 -11.36
CA THR A 41 -0.02 8.91 -11.80
C THR A 41 -0.11 7.90 -12.94
N GLY A 42 0.82 7.93 -13.89
CA GLY A 42 0.93 6.96 -15.00
C GLY A 42 1.16 5.52 -14.51
N VAL A 43 2.01 5.34 -13.50
CA VAL A 43 2.24 4.02 -12.89
C VAL A 43 0.96 3.46 -12.27
N TYR A 44 0.22 4.30 -11.54
CA TYR A 44 -1.07 3.89 -10.95
C TYR A 44 -2.17 3.65 -12.00
N LEU A 45 -2.06 4.23 -13.20
CA LEU A 45 -2.96 3.96 -14.31
C LEU A 45 -2.82 2.56 -14.86
N LYS A 46 -1.59 2.14 -15.09
CA LYS A 46 -1.28 0.83 -15.67
C LYS A 46 -1.64 -0.35 -14.74
N GLY A 47 -1.85 -0.07 -13.44
CA GLY A 47 -2.19 -1.10 -12.43
C GLY A 47 -1.02 -1.98 -12.00
N SER A 48 -0.03 -2.19 -12.85
CA SER A 48 1.27 -2.79 -12.54
C SER A 48 2.30 -2.34 -13.56
N THR A 49 3.51 -2.07 -13.14
CA THR A 49 4.66 -1.94 -14.05
C THR A 49 5.34 -3.30 -14.17
N ASP A 50 5.93 -3.56 -15.33
CA ASP A 50 6.68 -4.81 -15.57
C ASP A 50 7.92 -4.91 -14.67
N SER A 51 8.28 -3.79 -13.99
CA SER A 51 9.42 -3.72 -13.07
C SER A 51 9.04 -3.08 -11.73
N ILE A 52 9.17 -3.84 -10.66
CA ILE A 52 9.02 -3.36 -9.28
C ILE A 52 10.01 -2.24 -8.95
N PHE A 53 11.22 -2.29 -9.50
CA PHE A 53 12.25 -1.27 -9.29
C PHE A 53 11.84 0.07 -9.86
N THR A 54 11.20 0.11 -11.04
CA THR A 54 10.68 1.33 -11.65
C THR A 54 9.58 1.94 -10.78
N THR A 55 8.67 1.12 -10.27
CA THR A 55 7.60 1.56 -9.36
C THR A 55 8.18 2.16 -8.08
N ILE A 56 9.14 1.50 -7.45
CA ILE A 56 9.79 1.99 -6.24
C ILE A 56 10.52 3.31 -6.54
N ALA A 57 11.29 3.38 -7.62
CA ALA A 57 12.05 4.57 -7.97
C ALA A 57 11.16 5.79 -8.21
N ILE A 58 10.03 5.64 -8.91
CA ILE A 58 9.09 6.73 -9.17
C ILE A 58 8.41 7.19 -7.88
N ASN A 59 8.01 6.27 -6.99
CA ASN A 59 7.41 6.61 -5.70
C ASN A 59 8.42 7.37 -4.81
N ILE A 60 9.66 6.90 -4.74
CA ILE A 60 10.73 7.56 -3.97
C ILE A 60 11.03 8.94 -4.56
N ALA A 61 11.10 9.08 -5.88
CA ALA A 61 11.33 10.37 -6.55
C ALA A 61 10.18 11.36 -6.27
N ALA A 62 8.92 10.91 -6.38
CA ALA A 62 7.74 11.73 -6.08
C ALA A 62 7.75 12.21 -4.62
N PHE A 63 8.05 11.31 -3.68
CA PHE A 63 8.21 11.66 -2.28
C PHE A 63 9.34 12.68 -2.06
N ALA A 64 10.55 12.41 -2.55
CA ALA A 64 11.72 13.25 -2.33
C ALA A 64 11.54 14.66 -2.93
N ILE A 65 11.03 14.76 -4.16
CA ILE A 65 10.78 16.06 -4.81
C ILE A 65 9.67 16.83 -4.10
N THR A 66 8.58 16.15 -3.67
CA THR A 66 7.51 16.80 -2.90
C THR A 66 8.04 17.31 -1.55
N ALA A 67 8.84 16.52 -0.85
CA ALA A 67 9.50 16.95 0.39
C ALA A 67 10.44 18.13 0.16
N LEU A 68 11.23 18.15 -0.93
CA LEU A 68 12.07 19.29 -1.30
C LEU A 68 11.26 20.56 -1.56
N VAL A 69 10.09 20.46 -2.18
CA VAL A 69 9.19 21.61 -2.37
C VAL A 69 8.66 22.11 -1.04
N CYS A 70 8.11 21.23 -0.19
CA CYS A 70 7.56 21.60 1.12
C CYS A 70 8.64 22.24 2.02
N HIS A 71 9.79 21.57 2.16
CA HIS A 71 10.88 22.08 2.99
C HIS A 71 11.53 23.32 2.39
N GLY A 72 11.60 23.43 1.05
CA GLY A 72 12.09 24.62 0.36
C GLY A 72 11.20 25.84 0.61
N GLU A 73 9.88 25.71 0.57
CA GLU A 73 8.95 26.77 0.94
C GLU A 73 9.08 27.14 2.42
N LEU A 74 9.26 26.16 3.29
CA LEU A 74 9.50 26.38 4.70
C LEU A 74 10.79 27.16 4.94
N ALA A 75 11.88 26.78 4.28
CA ALA A 75 13.17 27.47 4.37
C ALA A 75 13.11 28.92 3.86
N ARG A 76 12.36 29.16 2.78
CA ARG A 76 12.13 30.52 2.23
C ARG A 76 11.33 31.42 3.16
N ARG A 77 10.42 30.86 3.95
CA ARG A 77 9.58 31.58 4.93
C ARG A 77 10.24 31.69 6.31
N ARG A 78 11.52 31.32 6.42
CA ARG A 78 12.27 31.42 7.67
C ARG A 78 12.27 32.86 8.19
N PRO A 79 11.81 33.08 9.43
CA PRO A 79 11.71 34.44 9.99
C PRO A 79 13.07 34.98 10.47
N ALA A 80 13.07 36.24 10.91
CA ALA A 80 14.23 36.86 11.54
C ALA A 80 14.68 36.08 12.79
N ALA A 81 15.96 36.22 13.17
CA ALA A 81 16.62 35.42 14.21
C ALA A 81 15.84 35.36 15.55
N ARG A 82 15.20 36.47 15.95
CA ARG A 82 14.40 36.54 17.19
C ARG A 82 13.22 35.61 17.25
N TYR A 83 12.73 35.08 16.12
CA TYR A 83 11.57 34.18 16.03
C TYR A 83 11.93 32.75 15.67
N LEU A 84 13.23 32.42 15.55
CA LEU A 84 13.67 31.09 15.10
C LEU A 84 13.21 29.97 16.06
N THR A 85 13.23 30.21 17.35
CA THR A 85 12.77 29.21 18.33
C THR A 85 11.31 28.83 18.09
N ALA A 86 10.44 29.82 17.93
CA ALA A 86 9.03 29.58 17.62
C ALA A 86 8.85 28.88 16.26
N PHE A 87 9.63 29.27 15.25
CA PHE A 87 9.60 28.64 13.93
C PHE A 87 9.95 27.16 13.99
N TYR A 88 11.05 26.80 14.66
CA TYR A 88 11.44 25.39 14.80
C TYR A 88 10.48 24.59 15.69
N LEU A 89 9.88 25.23 16.71
CA LEU A 89 8.84 24.60 17.53
C LEU A 89 7.62 24.22 16.68
N TRP A 90 7.13 25.16 15.85
CA TRP A 90 6.01 24.88 14.95
C TRP A 90 6.35 23.82 13.90
N MET A 91 7.58 23.82 13.40
CA MET A 91 8.05 22.79 12.46
C MET A 91 8.06 21.40 13.11
N SER A 92 8.56 21.29 14.33
CA SER A 92 8.56 20.03 15.10
C SER A 92 7.13 19.59 15.46
N PHE A 93 6.27 20.53 15.81
CA PHE A 93 4.85 20.27 16.08
C PHE A 93 4.14 19.73 14.83
N GLY A 94 4.38 20.33 13.66
CA GLY A 94 3.85 19.82 12.38
C GLY A 94 4.32 18.39 12.07
N GLY A 95 5.60 18.10 12.33
CA GLY A 95 6.14 16.75 12.18
C GLY A 95 5.48 15.74 13.13
N MET A 96 5.26 16.13 14.38
CA MET A 96 4.53 15.32 15.36
C MET A 96 3.09 15.04 14.92
N VAL A 97 2.35 16.06 14.48
CA VAL A 97 0.97 15.91 13.99
C VAL A 97 0.91 15.00 12.77
N GLY A 98 1.84 15.15 11.81
CA GLY A 98 1.97 14.29 10.65
C GLY A 98 2.26 12.83 11.04
N GLY A 99 3.13 12.61 12.02
CA GLY A 99 3.45 11.28 12.57
C GLY A 99 2.25 10.63 13.25
N ILE A 100 1.52 11.38 14.08
CA ILE A 100 0.27 10.92 14.72
C ILE A 100 -0.77 10.55 13.66
N PHE A 101 -0.96 11.42 12.66
CA PHE A 101 -1.90 11.13 11.57
C PHE A 101 -1.54 9.84 10.82
N ALA A 102 -0.31 9.74 10.31
CA ALA A 102 0.09 8.61 9.48
C ALA A 102 0.26 7.30 10.27
N GLY A 103 0.79 7.37 11.51
CA GLY A 103 1.10 6.20 12.33
C GLY A 103 -0.06 5.70 13.19
N LEU A 104 -0.91 6.59 13.67
CA LEU A 104 -1.98 6.23 14.61
C LEU A 104 -3.38 6.39 13.99
N LEU A 105 -3.68 7.51 13.35
CA LEU A 105 -5.05 7.77 12.87
C LEU A 105 -5.35 7.08 11.54
N ALA A 106 -4.44 7.14 10.57
CA ALA A 106 -4.66 6.59 9.25
C ALA A 106 -5.02 5.09 9.24
N PRO A 107 -4.37 4.22 10.05
CA PRO A 107 -4.75 2.79 10.13
C PRO A 107 -6.17 2.52 10.63
N TYR A 108 -6.76 3.44 11.41
CA TYR A 108 -8.15 3.33 11.87
C TYR A 108 -9.15 3.90 10.89
N ILE A 109 -8.76 4.94 10.13
CA ILE A 109 -9.65 5.65 9.21
C ILE A 109 -9.71 4.92 7.86
N PHE A 110 -8.57 4.42 7.39
CA PHE A 110 -8.44 3.82 6.06
C PHE A 110 -8.15 2.33 6.18
N ASN A 111 -8.85 1.52 5.40
CA ASN A 111 -8.60 0.08 5.28
C ASN A 111 -7.43 -0.28 4.36
N TRP A 112 -6.74 0.72 3.78
CA TRP A 112 -5.54 0.60 2.95
C TRP A 112 -4.66 1.87 3.11
N ILE A 113 -3.54 1.99 2.40
CA ILE A 113 -2.56 3.08 2.52
C ILE A 113 -3.00 4.39 1.83
N ALA A 114 -4.25 4.83 2.06
CA ALA A 114 -4.82 6.04 1.46
C ALA A 114 -4.11 7.33 1.87
N GLU A 115 -3.46 7.33 3.03
CA GLU A 115 -2.71 8.47 3.52
C GLU A 115 -1.56 8.88 2.58
N TYR A 116 -0.95 7.93 1.88
CA TYR A 116 0.15 8.24 0.95
C TYR A 116 -0.31 9.15 -0.21
N PRO A 117 -1.29 8.78 -1.04
CA PRO A 117 -1.79 9.69 -2.09
C PRO A 117 -2.40 10.98 -1.53
N LEU A 118 -3.05 10.93 -0.38
CA LEU A 118 -3.58 12.14 0.26
C LEU A 118 -2.47 13.11 0.65
N LEU A 119 -1.37 12.63 1.23
CA LEU A 119 -0.23 13.46 1.61
C LEU A 119 0.53 13.99 0.40
N ILE A 120 0.60 13.23 -0.71
CA ILE A 120 1.13 13.75 -1.98
C ILE A 120 0.30 14.94 -2.45
N VAL A 121 -1.03 14.82 -2.47
CA VAL A 121 -1.93 15.94 -2.84
C VAL A 121 -1.78 17.12 -1.89
N ALA A 122 -1.72 16.89 -0.58
CA ALA A 122 -1.45 17.94 0.41
C ALA A 122 -0.11 18.62 0.17
N GLY A 123 0.94 17.87 -0.21
CA GLY A 123 2.24 18.40 -0.59
C GLY A 123 2.20 19.31 -1.83
N LEU A 124 1.27 19.09 -2.76
CA LEU A 124 1.08 20.00 -3.91
C LEU A 124 0.54 21.35 -3.47
N LEU A 125 -0.24 21.41 -2.40
CA LEU A 125 -0.75 22.67 -1.84
C LEU A 125 0.35 23.48 -1.13
N CYS A 126 1.50 22.90 -0.82
CA CYS A 126 2.64 23.63 -0.26
C CYS A 126 3.38 24.48 -1.29
N ARG A 127 3.02 24.43 -2.58
CA ARG A 127 3.63 25.29 -3.62
C ARG A 127 3.35 26.76 -3.36
N PRO A 128 4.26 27.67 -3.82
CA PRO A 128 4.01 29.11 -3.75
C PRO A 128 2.76 29.48 -4.55
N GLY A 129 2.06 30.53 -4.13
CA GLY A 129 0.87 31.05 -4.81
C GLY A 129 -0.47 30.53 -4.30
N LEU A 130 -0.51 29.66 -3.28
CA LEU A 130 -1.76 29.18 -2.73
C LEU A 130 -2.66 30.31 -2.20
N PHE A 131 -2.06 31.34 -1.64
CA PHE A 131 -2.75 32.49 -1.06
C PHE A 131 -2.59 33.79 -1.88
N ASP A 132 -1.90 33.73 -3.02
CA ASP A 132 -1.63 34.87 -3.87
C ASP A 132 -2.70 35.02 -4.96
N GLY A 133 -3.52 36.04 -4.87
CA GLY A 133 -4.42 36.53 -5.94
C GLY A 133 -5.75 35.80 -6.10
N ASP A 134 -6.61 36.33 -6.90
CA ASP A 134 -7.95 35.99 -7.37
C ASP A 134 -8.98 35.34 -6.42
N SER A 135 -10.24 35.72 -6.62
CA SER A 135 -11.34 35.35 -5.72
C SER A 135 -11.38 33.86 -5.40
N THR A 136 -11.43 33.54 -4.14
CA THR A 136 -11.57 32.17 -3.59
C THR A 136 -12.72 31.39 -4.27
N ARG A 137 -13.79 32.09 -4.70
CA ARG A 137 -14.91 31.47 -5.43
C ARG A 137 -14.52 30.95 -6.82
N GLY A 138 -13.75 31.71 -7.58
CA GLY A 138 -13.28 31.26 -8.91
C GLY A 138 -12.38 30.03 -8.82
N ARG A 139 -11.48 29.98 -7.82
CA ARG A 139 -10.61 28.82 -7.58
C ARG A 139 -11.41 27.59 -7.18
N LEU A 140 -12.43 27.75 -6.31
CA LEU A 140 -13.27 26.65 -5.89
C LEU A 140 -14.09 26.07 -7.04
N VAL A 141 -14.63 26.92 -7.91
CA VAL A 141 -15.35 26.47 -9.12
C VAL A 141 -14.45 25.66 -10.03
N TRP A 142 -13.23 26.14 -10.30
CA TRP A 142 -12.26 25.40 -11.09
C TRP A 142 -11.82 24.10 -10.43
N PHE A 143 -11.66 24.10 -9.09
CA PHE A 143 -11.37 22.88 -8.33
C PHE A 143 -12.45 21.82 -8.53
N ILE A 144 -13.73 22.21 -8.36
CA ILE A 144 -14.89 21.31 -8.53
C ILE A 144 -14.97 20.82 -9.98
N ALA A 145 -14.86 21.72 -10.95
CA ALA A 145 -14.95 21.37 -12.37
C ALA A 145 -13.85 20.40 -12.82
N PHE A 146 -12.60 20.64 -12.40
CA PHE A 146 -11.50 19.71 -12.67
C PHE A 146 -11.64 18.38 -11.96
N THR A 147 -12.14 18.40 -10.71
CA THR A 147 -12.39 17.18 -9.94
C THR A 147 -13.44 16.32 -10.64
N LEU A 148 -14.55 16.92 -11.07
CA LEU A 148 -15.61 16.22 -11.81
C LEU A 148 -15.10 15.70 -13.16
N PHE A 149 -14.38 16.53 -13.93
CA PHE A 149 -13.79 16.12 -15.20
C PHE A 149 -12.83 14.92 -15.03
N ALA A 150 -11.95 14.96 -14.04
CA ALA A 150 -11.00 13.88 -13.82
C ALA A 150 -11.67 12.59 -13.31
N ILE A 151 -12.76 12.68 -12.53
CA ILE A 151 -13.58 11.52 -12.14
C ILE A 151 -14.23 10.90 -13.38
N VAL A 152 -14.86 11.72 -14.23
CA VAL A 152 -15.53 11.25 -15.45
C VAL A 152 -14.52 10.65 -16.44
N ALA A 153 -13.40 11.34 -16.71
CA ALA A 153 -12.35 10.86 -17.61
C ALA A 153 -11.74 9.52 -17.10
N THR A 154 -11.62 9.39 -15.80
CA THR A 154 -11.10 8.16 -15.17
C THR A 154 -12.10 7.01 -15.25
N GLY A 155 -13.39 7.29 -15.06
CA GLY A 155 -14.47 6.31 -15.22
C GLY A 155 -14.57 5.81 -16.67
N TYR A 156 -14.42 6.71 -17.65
CA TYR A 156 -14.47 6.37 -19.07
C TYR A 156 -13.32 5.44 -19.50
N VAL A 157 -12.09 5.72 -19.03
CA VAL A 157 -10.91 4.87 -19.37
C VAL A 157 -11.03 3.45 -18.84
N ARG A 158 -11.92 3.20 -17.87
CA ARG A 158 -12.06 1.89 -17.21
C ARG A 158 -13.30 1.10 -17.63
N SER A 159 -14.19 1.66 -18.42
CA SER A 159 -15.43 0.99 -18.83
C SER A 159 -15.23 -0.13 -19.85
N ASP A 160 -14.07 -0.20 -20.48
CA ASP A 160 -13.72 -1.24 -21.45
C ASP A 160 -12.46 -2.00 -21.05
N GLU A 161 -12.23 -3.16 -21.68
CA GLU A 161 -11.06 -4.04 -21.52
C GLU A 161 -9.73 -3.28 -21.40
N ALA A 162 -8.74 -3.84 -20.72
CA ALA A 162 -7.47 -3.20 -20.34
C ALA A 162 -7.00 -2.16 -21.39
N PRO A 163 -6.92 -0.85 -21.04
CA PRO A 163 -6.74 0.20 -22.03
C PRO A 163 -5.43 -0.01 -22.79
N GLU A 164 -5.48 0.16 -24.13
CA GLU A 164 -4.29 0.10 -24.95
C GLU A 164 -3.21 1.07 -24.45
N MET A 165 -1.95 0.70 -24.60
CA MET A 165 -0.81 1.51 -24.17
C MET A 165 -0.89 2.95 -24.72
N ALA A 166 -1.40 3.11 -25.94
CA ALA A 166 -1.61 4.42 -26.57
C ALA A 166 -2.58 5.30 -25.78
N THR A 167 -3.68 4.73 -25.27
CA THR A 167 -4.66 5.45 -24.44
C THR A 167 -4.05 5.87 -23.10
N VAL A 168 -3.26 5.00 -22.46
CA VAL A 168 -2.56 5.32 -21.23
C VAL A 168 -1.57 6.47 -21.43
N LEU A 169 -0.81 6.44 -22.52
CA LEU A 169 0.14 7.50 -22.87
C LEU A 169 -0.58 8.81 -23.19
N ALA A 170 -1.67 8.78 -23.95
CA ALA A 170 -2.46 9.96 -24.29
C ALA A 170 -3.07 10.62 -23.06
N VAL A 171 -3.67 9.85 -22.15
CA VAL A 171 -4.23 10.36 -20.89
C VAL A 171 -3.12 10.91 -19.99
N SER A 172 -1.97 10.24 -19.91
CA SER A 172 -0.83 10.71 -19.12
C SER A 172 -0.26 12.02 -19.70
N ALA A 173 -0.17 12.13 -21.03
CA ALA A 173 0.26 13.35 -21.69
C ALA A 173 -0.74 14.50 -21.49
N ALA A 174 -2.05 14.23 -21.55
CA ALA A 174 -3.09 15.22 -21.29
C ALA A 174 -3.03 15.71 -19.82
N ILE A 175 -2.87 14.82 -18.85
CA ILE A 175 -2.69 15.17 -17.43
C ILE A 175 -1.42 16.02 -17.27
N MET A 176 -0.33 15.65 -17.95
CA MET A 176 0.92 16.40 -17.92
C MET A 176 0.73 17.80 -18.49
N LEU A 177 0.07 17.93 -19.64
CA LEU A 177 -0.19 19.21 -20.26
C LEU A 177 -1.04 20.11 -19.36
N VAL A 178 -2.11 19.56 -18.79
CA VAL A 178 -2.95 20.28 -17.82
C VAL A 178 -2.16 20.67 -16.59
N ALA A 179 -1.33 19.78 -16.05
CA ALA A 179 -0.48 20.08 -14.91
C ALA A 179 0.51 21.22 -15.22
N VAL A 180 1.09 21.24 -16.43
CA VAL A 180 1.98 22.33 -16.88
C VAL A 180 1.23 23.66 -16.98
N ILE A 181 0.03 23.68 -17.54
CA ILE A 181 -0.81 24.88 -17.65
C ILE A 181 -1.18 25.42 -16.27
N LEU A 182 -1.45 24.52 -15.32
CA LEU A 182 -1.90 24.87 -13.97
C LEU A 182 -0.78 25.06 -12.94
N LEU A 183 0.48 24.99 -13.36
CA LEU A 183 1.67 25.10 -12.47
C LEU A 183 1.69 26.37 -11.60
N ARG A 184 1.07 27.44 -12.06
CA ARG A 184 1.04 28.74 -11.34
C ARG A 184 -0.02 28.78 -10.24
N ASP A 185 -1.01 27.88 -10.25
CA ASP A 185 -2.07 27.82 -9.25
C ASP A 185 -2.03 26.45 -8.55
N PRO A 186 -1.46 26.40 -7.31
CA PRO A 186 -1.31 25.14 -6.57
C PRO A 186 -2.63 24.42 -6.33
N LEU A 187 -3.72 25.15 -6.14
CA LEU A 187 -5.03 24.59 -5.88
C LEU A 187 -5.58 23.88 -7.14
N LYS A 188 -5.49 24.53 -8.29
CA LYS A 188 -5.92 23.92 -9.57
C LYS A 188 -5.06 22.72 -9.94
N PHE A 189 -3.75 22.81 -9.70
CA PHE A 189 -2.82 21.71 -9.91
C PHE A 189 -3.17 20.50 -9.01
N ALA A 190 -3.35 20.73 -7.71
CA ALA A 190 -3.76 19.68 -6.78
C ALA A 190 -5.13 19.08 -7.15
N ALA A 191 -6.08 19.93 -7.59
CA ALA A 191 -7.40 19.51 -8.05
C ALA A 191 -7.37 18.61 -9.27
N GLY A 192 -6.46 18.86 -10.22
CA GLY A 192 -6.27 17.99 -11.39
C GLY A 192 -5.73 16.60 -11.04
N ILE A 193 -4.91 16.52 -10.00
CA ILE A 193 -4.26 15.27 -9.58
C ILE A 193 -5.08 14.49 -8.54
N ALA A 194 -5.75 15.19 -7.60
CA ALA A 194 -6.47 14.58 -6.49
C ALA A 194 -7.52 13.53 -6.88
N PRO A 195 -8.39 13.75 -7.90
CA PRO A 195 -9.39 12.77 -8.27
C PRO A 195 -8.79 11.49 -8.82
N ARG A 196 -7.67 11.60 -9.50
CA ARG A 196 -6.98 10.46 -10.06
C ARG A 196 -6.34 9.59 -8.98
N LEU A 197 -5.65 10.22 -8.04
CA LEU A 197 -5.16 9.53 -6.86
C LEU A 197 -6.33 9.02 -6.01
N GLY A 198 -7.41 9.79 -5.89
CA GLY A 198 -8.64 9.39 -5.21
C GLY A 198 -9.34 8.19 -5.85
N TYR A 199 -9.33 8.12 -7.19
CA TYR A 199 -9.89 6.96 -7.88
C TYR A 199 -9.09 5.69 -7.63
N THR A 200 -7.74 5.75 -7.65
CA THR A 200 -6.92 4.61 -7.22
C THR A 200 -7.20 4.22 -5.78
N ILE A 201 -7.61 5.21 -4.95
CA ILE A 201 -8.07 5.02 -3.59
C ILE A 201 -9.37 4.22 -3.53
N LEU A 202 -10.37 4.62 -4.29
CA LEU A 202 -11.72 4.03 -4.23
C LEU A 202 -11.81 2.71 -4.99
N VAL A 203 -11.06 2.56 -6.08
CA VAL A 203 -11.19 1.42 -7.02
C VAL A 203 -9.96 0.53 -7.05
N GLY A 204 -8.81 0.98 -6.57
CA GLY A 204 -7.57 0.20 -6.48
C GLY A 204 -7.65 -1.02 -5.56
N SER A 205 -8.72 -1.15 -4.80
CA SER A 205 -9.06 -2.36 -4.03
C SER A 205 -9.62 -3.50 -4.88
N GLY A 206 -9.71 -3.33 -6.23
CA GLY A 206 -10.11 -4.36 -7.23
C GLY A 206 -10.86 -5.54 -6.65
N GLY A 207 -12.17 -5.42 -6.43
CA GLY A 207 -13.10 -6.52 -6.16
C GLY A 207 -12.85 -7.42 -4.95
N GLY A 208 -11.86 -7.16 -4.10
CA GLY A 208 -11.48 -8.01 -2.98
C GLY A 208 -11.69 -7.37 -1.60
N LYS A 209 -11.66 -8.18 -0.55
CA LYS A 209 -11.67 -7.70 0.84
C LYS A 209 -10.27 -7.17 1.19
N THR A 210 -10.20 -5.94 1.67
CA THR A 210 -8.97 -5.37 2.25
C THR A 210 -9.20 -5.14 3.74
N VAL A 211 -8.25 -5.60 4.55
CA VAL A 211 -8.24 -5.43 6.00
C VAL A 211 -6.92 -4.79 6.39
N ARG A 212 -6.98 -3.76 7.21
CA ARG A 212 -5.80 -3.08 7.75
C ARG A 212 -5.86 -3.03 9.26
N ASN A 213 -4.73 -3.30 9.86
CA ASN A 213 -4.53 -3.20 11.31
C ASN A 213 -3.08 -2.81 11.61
N PHE A 214 -2.67 -2.93 12.87
CA PHE A 214 -1.29 -2.65 13.31
C PHE A 214 -0.25 -3.50 12.56
N PHE A 215 -0.57 -4.74 12.22
CA PHE A 215 0.36 -5.67 11.56
C PHE A 215 0.51 -5.42 10.05
N GLY A 216 -0.38 -4.64 9.45
CA GLY A 216 -0.26 -4.26 8.04
C GLY A 216 -1.58 -4.25 7.29
N VAL A 217 -1.47 -4.31 5.96
CA VAL A 217 -2.61 -4.33 5.04
C VAL A 217 -2.68 -5.70 4.37
N HIS A 218 -3.76 -6.41 4.62
CA HIS A 218 -4.08 -7.70 4.01
C HIS A 218 -5.12 -7.49 2.91
N LYS A 219 -4.86 -8.02 1.74
CA LYS A 219 -5.79 -7.97 0.60
C LYS A 219 -6.11 -9.37 0.13
N ILE A 220 -7.39 -9.67 0.05
CA ILE A 220 -7.90 -10.92 -0.51
C ILE A 220 -8.56 -10.55 -1.84
N TYR A 221 -8.11 -11.16 -2.91
CA TYR A 221 -8.68 -10.92 -4.24
C TYR A 221 -8.68 -12.19 -5.08
N GLU A 222 -9.55 -12.21 -6.08
CA GLU A 222 -9.55 -13.26 -7.11
C GLU A 222 -8.71 -12.78 -8.30
N THR A 223 -7.94 -13.69 -8.87
CA THR A 223 -7.16 -13.40 -10.08
C THR A 223 -8.10 -13.02 -11.23
N ALA A 224 -7.58 -12.23 -12.19
CA ALA A 224 -8.38 -11.83 -13.36
C ALA A 224 -8.94 -13.01 -14.17
N SER A 225 -8.27 -14.16 -14.11
CA SER A 225 -8.76 -15.42 -14.72
C SER A 225 -9.90 -16.09 -13.93
N GLY A 226 -10.21 -15.64 -12.72
CA GLY A 226 -11.18 -16.28 -11.83
C GLY A 226 -10.74 -17.63 -11.26
N TYR A 227 -9.50 -18.06 -11.51
CA TYR A 227 -9.05 -19.40 -11.12
C TYR A 227 -8.58 -19.50 -9.68
N TYR A 228 -8.01 -18.43 -9.15
CA TYR A 228 -7.36 -18.43 -7.84
C TYR A 228 -7.83 -17.27 -6.97
N ARG A 229 -8.00 -17.56 -5.68
CA ARG A 229 -8.12 -16.54 -4.63
C ARG A 229 -6.80 -16.44 -3.89
N VAL A 230 -6.32 -15.21 -3.70
CA VAL A 230 -4.97 -14.92 -3.21
C VAL A 230 -5.05 -14.03 -1.98
N LEU A 231 -4.25 -14.34 -0.97
CA LEU A 231 -3.97 -13.46 0.18
C LEU A 231 -2.65 -12.74 -0.05
N LEU A 232 -2.70 -11.41 -0.09
CA LEU A 232 -1.55 -10.53 -0.07
C LEU A 232 -1.41 -9.85 1.28
N HIS A 233 -0.17 -9.70 1.73
CA HIS A 233 0.22 -8.78 2.79
C HIS A 233 1.24 -7.78 2.20
N GLY A 234 0.81 -6.53 2.04
CA GLY A 234 1.54 -5.58 1.22
C GLY A 234 1.68 -6.08 -0.23
N THR A 235 2.90 -6.39 -0.66
CA THR A 235 3.21 -6.92 -2.00
C THR A 235 3.51 -8.42 -2.01
N THR A 236 3.50 -9.07 -0.86
CA THR A 236 3.87 -10.48 -0.72
C THR A 236 2.65 -11.38 -0.74
N ILE A 237 2.68 -12.44 -1.55
CA ILE A 237 1.64 -13.47 -1.55
C ILE A 237 1.87 -14.36 -0.33
N HIS A 238 0.87 -14.44 0.55
CA HIS A 238 0.89 -15.29 1.75
C HIS A 238 0.06 -16.57 1.60
N GLY A 239 -0.49 -16.81 0.44
CA GLY A 239 -1.17 -18.04 0.07
C GLY A 239 -2.12 -17.82 -1.09
N ALA A 240 -2.48 -18.91 -1.75
CA ALA A 240 -3.45 -18.92 -2.83
C ALA A 240 -4.25 -20.23 -2.79
N GLU A 241 -5.52 -20.15 -3.15
CA GLU A 241 -6.42 -21.30 -3.28
C GLU A 241 -7.02 -21.35 -4.69
N ALA A 242 -7.07 -22.54 -5.28
CA ALA A 242 -7.82 -22.75 -6.51
C ALA A 242 -9.33 -22.75 -6.19
N ILE A 243 -10.08 -21.86 -6.84
CA ILE A 243 -11.51 -21.65 -6.58
C ILE A 243 -12.39 -22.05 -7.76
N SER A 244 -11.85 -22.07 -8.98
CA SER A 244 -12.59 -22.47 -10.18
C SER A 244 -12.65 -23.98 -10.31
N ASP A 245 -13.81 -24.49 -10.73
CA ASP A 245 -14.01 -25.94 -11.04
C ASP A 245 -13.10 -26.41 -12.18
N THR A 246 -12.55 -25.51 -12.99
CA THR A 246 -11.58 -25.83 -14.03
C THR A 246 -10.23 -26.31 -13.48
N VAL A 247 -9.84 -25.82 -12.29
CA VAL A 247 -8.55 -26.13 -11.64
C VAL A 247 -8.72 -26.86 -10.30
N LYS A 248 -9.94 -26.92 -9.76
CA LYS A 248 -10.31 -27.61 -8.53
C LYS A 248 -11.06 -28.89 -8.87
N MET A 249 -10.59 -30.03 -8.43
CA MET A 249 -11.34 -31.26 -8.57
C MET A 249 -12.55 -31.22 -7.62
N PRO A 250 -13.80 -31.40 -8.11
CA PRO A 250 -15.00 -31.42 -7.26
C PRO A 250 -14.86 -32.43 -6.12
N GLY A 251 -15.17 -32.00 -4.90
CA GLY A 251 -15.09 -32.86 -3.70
C GLY A 251 -13.67 -33.17 -3.19
N SER A 252 -12.63 -32.71 -3.85
CA SER A 252 -11.25 -32.90 -3.36
C SER A 252 -10.90 -31.93 -2.23
N ARG A 253 -9.94 -32.33 -1.39
CA ARG A 253 -9.31 -31.44 -0.43
C ARG A 253 -8.60 -30.32 -1.19
N PRO A 254 -8.57 -29.05 -0.66
CA PRO A 254 -7.83 -27.97 -1.30
C PRO A 254 -6.34 -28.31 -1.36
N VAL A 255 -5.74 -28.00 -2.52
CA VAL A 255 -4.33 -28.32 -2.80
C VAL A 255 -3.46 -27.16 -2.36
N PRO A 256 -2.44 -27.38 -1.51
CA PRO A 256 -1.45 -26.39 -1.17
C PRO A 256 -0.72 -25.82 -2.39
N LEU A 257 -0.77 -24.51 -2.58
CA LEU A 257 -0.14 -23.76 -3.67
C LEU A 257 0.97 -22.86 -3.16
N THR A 258 1.57 -22.07 -4.04
CA THR A 258 2.63 -21.11 -3.73
C THR A 258 3.83 -21.76 -3.04
N TYR A 259 4.44 -21.12 -2.06
CA TYR A 259 5.55 -21.68 -1.28
C TYR A 259 5.16 -22.75 -0.27
N TYR A 260 3.86 -23.11 -0.22
CA TYR A 260 3.33 -24.23 0.60
C TYR A 260 3.17 -25.54 -0.18
N HIS A 261 3.45 -25.58 -1.49
CA HIS A 261 3.18 -26.75 -2.30
C HIS A 261 4.02 -27.98 -1.86
N ALA A 262 3.64 -29.19 -2.30
CA ALA A 262 4.19 -30.46 -1.81
C ALA A 262 5.73 -30.59 -1.88
N ASN A 263 6.40 -29.85 -2.79
CA ASN A 263 7.86 -29.82 -2.88
C ASN A 263 8.52 -28.71 -2.04
N SER A 264 7.74 -27.96 -1.26
CA SER A 264 8.25 -26.90 -0.39
C SER A 264 9.07 -27.45 0.78
N GLY A 265 9.92 -26.61 1.35
CA GLY A 265 10.68 -26.96 2.55
C GLY A 265 9.77 -27.39 3.72
N MET A 266 8.67 -26.67 3.94
CA MET A 266 7.70 -26.97 4.99
C MET A 266 7.03 -28.34 4.81
N ALA A 267 6.56 -28.62 3.60
CA ALA A 267 5.95 -29.91 3.29
C ALA A 267 6.95 -31.08 3.47
N LYS A 268 8.18 -30.89 2.98
CA LYS A 268 9.27 -31.88 3.13
C LYS A 268 9.66 -32.10 4.58
N THR A 269 9.69 -31.05 5.40
CA THR A 269 9.95 -31.18 6.84
C THR A 269 8.89 -32.01 7.55
N ILE A 270 7.62 -31.76 7.28
CA ILE A 270 6.50 -32.56 7.85
C ILE A 270 6.61 -34.01 7.35
N ALA A 271 6.88 -34.24 6.06
CA ALA A 271 7.06 -35.58 5.50
C ALA A 271 8.25 -36.31 6.13
N ALA A 272 9.38 -35.64 6.33
CA ALA A 272 10.56 -36.23 6.97
C ALA A 272 10.32 -36.57 8.45
N ALA A 273 9.64 -35.71 9.20
CA ALA A 273 9.24 -35.97 10.59
C ALA A 273 8.33 -37.21 10.65
N ARG A 274 7.40 -37.33 9.71
CA ARG A 274 6.48 -38.46 9.61
C ARG A 274 7.19 -39.79 9.25
N GLY A 275 8.26 -39.75 8.49
CA GLY A 275 9.09 -40.89 8.20
C GLY A 275 9.88 -41.43 9.40
N LYS A 276 10.13 -40.56 10.40
CA LYS A 276 10.91 -40.87 11.61
C LYS A 276 10.05 -41.33 12.80
N LYS A 277 8.77 -40.96 12.85
CA LYS A 277 7.85 -41.24 13.97
C LYS A 277 6.71 -42.11 13.53
N SER A 278 6.57 -43.29 14.13
CA SER A 278 5.39 -44.13 13.99
C SER A 278 4.26 -43.59 14.86
N GLY A 279 3.20 -43.06 14.25
CA GLY A 279 2.05 -42.53 14.98
C GLY A 279 1.75 -41.06 14.66
N PRO A 280 0.86 -40.43 15.46
CA PRO A 280 0.47 -39.04 15.28
C PRO A 280 1.65 -38.09 15.50
N LEU A 281 1.64 -36.97 14.76
CA LEU A 281 2.58 -35.88 14.95
C LEU A 281 1.96 -34.77 15.80
N ASP A 282 2.81 -34.14 16.57
CA ASP A 282 2.54 -32.85 17.19
C ASP A 282 3.20 -31.77 16.33
N ILE A 283 2.39 -30.93 15.74
CA ILE A 283 2.84 -29.92 14.76
C ILE A 283 2.49 -28.54 15.29
N ALA A 284 3.50 -27.74 15.58
CA ALA A 284 3.36 -26.32 15.91
C ALA A 284 3.77 -25.50 14.69
N VAL A 285 2.93 -24.54 14.30
CA VAL A 285 3.15 -23.64 13.19
C VAL A 285 3.10 -22.19 13.66
N VAL A 286 4.17 -21.43 13.44
CA VAL A 286 4.22 -20.00 13.71
C VAL A 286 3.77 -19.26 12.46
N GLY A 287 2.63 -18.55 12.58
CA GLY A 287 1.91 -17.92 11.49
C GLY A 287 0.88 -18.87 10.84
N LEU A 288 -0.33 -18.34 10.62
CA LEU A 288 -1.44 -19.10 10.02
C LEU A 288 -1.52 -18.88 8.50
N GLY A 289 -1.37 -17.62 8.08
CA GLY A 289 -1.57 -17.22 6.68
C GLY A 289 -2.97 -17.59 6.18
N THR A 290 -3.06 -18.33 5.08
CA THR A 290 -4.34 -18.89 4.57
C THR A 290 -4.76 -20.21 5.22
N GLY A 291 -4.01 -20.70 6.21
CA GLY A 291 -4.26 -22.01 6.81
C GLY A 291 -3.77 -23.20 5.97
N THR A 292 -3.01 -22.97 4.92
CA THR A 292 -2.63 -23.98 3.92
C THR A 292 -1.89 -25.18 4.53
N LEU A 293 -1.06 -24.98 5.57
CA LEU A 293 -0.34 -26.09 6.22
C LEU A 293 -1.26 -27.10 6.92
N ALA A 294 -2.50 -26.73 7.18
CA ALA A 294 -3.51 -27.64 7.71
C ALA A 294 -3.69 -28.90 6.83
N CYS A 295 -3.48 -28.75 5.51
CA CYS A 295 -3.68 -29.87 4.57
C CYS A 295 -2.58 -30.93 4.62
N TYR A 296 -1.48 -30.70 5.32
CA TYR A 296 -0.46 -31.71 5.59
C TYR A 296 -0.68 -32.50 6.88
N ALA A 297 -1.60 -32.04 7.74
CA ALA A 297 -1.98 -32.80 8.93
C ALA A 297 -2.85 -34.01 8.58
N ARG A 298 -2.63 -35.12 9.28
CA ARG A 298 -3.51 -36.31 9.27
C ARG A 298 -4.55 -36.18 10.40
N ARG A 299 -5.62 -36.97 10.30
CA ARG A 299 -6.76 -36.92 11.23
C ARG A 299 -6.37 -37.01 12.71
N ASN A 300 -5.34 -37.78 13.03
CA ASN A 300 -4.91 -38.02 14.42
C ASN A 300 -3.74 -37.12 14.86
N ASP A 301 -3.24 -36.23 13.99
CA ASP A 301 -2.19 -35.29 14.37
C ASP A 301 -2.77 -34.19 15.25
N ARG A 302 -1.95 -33.69 16.19
CA ARG A 302 -2.23 -32.47 16.95
C ARG A 302 -1.58 -31.29 16.21
N LEU A 303 -2.39 -30.43 15.64
CA LEU A 303 -1.93 -29.24 14.91
C LEU A 303 -2.30 -27.98 15.68
N THR A 304 -1.32 -27.16 15.99
CA THR A 304 -1.50 -25.86 16.64
C THR A 304 -0.88 -24.77 15.79
N PHE A 305 -1.67 -23.75 15.45
CA PHE A 305 -1.20 -22.51 14.84
C PHE A 305 -1.07 -21.41 15.89
N TYR A 306 -0.01 -20.65 15.82
CA TYR A 306 0.20 -19.44 16.63
C TYR A 306 0.14 -18.26 15.70
N GLU A 307 -0.88 -17.43 15.80
CA GLU A 307 -1.10 -16.28 14.91
C GLU A 307 -1.26 -15.00 15.73
N ILE A 308 -0.53 -13.96 15.35
CA ILE A 308 -0.53 -12.69 16.07
C ILE A 308 -1.70 -11.78 15.63
N ASP A 309 -2.21 -11.99 14.43
CA ASP A 309 -3.21 -11.13 13.79
C ASP A 309 -4.58 -11.80 13.77
N GLN A 310 -5.51 -11.29 14.58
CA GLN A 310 -6.89 -11.77 14.60
C GLN A 310 -7.55 -11.72 13.22
N SER A 311 -7.22 -10.70 12.40
CA SER A 311 -7.80 -10.57 11.05
C SER A 311 -7.39 -11.71 10.13
N ILE A 312 -6.19 -12.26 10.32
CA ILE A 312 -5.72 -13.43 9.56
C ILE A 312 -6.44 -14.69 10.04
N ILE A 313 -6.68 -14.82 11.35
CA ILE A 313 -7.48 -15.93 11.89
C ILE A 313 -8.88 -15.91 11.28
N ASP A 314 -9.54 -14.75 11.30
CA ASP A 314 -10.89 -14.58 10.76
C ASP A 314 -10.97 -14.95 9.26
N VAL A 315 -9.93 -14.60 8.50
CA VAL A 315 -9.85 -14.89 7.07
C VAL A 315 -9.57 -16.36 6.80
N ALA A 316 -8.68 -16.99 7.55
CA ALA A 316 -8.25 -18.37 7.32
C ALA A 316 -9.29 -19.39 7.81
N THR A 317 -10.14 -19.02 8.78
CA THR A 317 -11.18 -19.89 9.34
C THR A 317 -12.55 -19.71 8.68
N ASP A 318 -12.76 -18.62 7.93
CA ASP A 318 -14.01 -18.40 7.18
C ASP A 318 -13.91 -19.06 5.79
N PRO A 319 -14.69 -20.14 5.52
CA PRO A 319 -14.64 -20.84 4.24
C PRO A 319 -15.05 -19.97 3.03
N LYS A 320 -15.66 -18.79 3.27
CA LYS A 320 -15.93 -17.80 2.23
C LYS A 320 -14.63 -17.27 1.62
N TYR A 321 -13.56 -17.21 2.40
CA TYR A 321 -12.25 -16.73 1.94
C TYR A 321 -11.32 -17.87 1.60
N PHE A 322 -11.02 -18.77 2.56
CA PHE A 322 -10.13 -19.91 2.34
C PHE A 322 -10.68 -21.17 2.99
N SER A 323 -10.59 -22.28 2.28
CA SER A 323 -11.11 -23.55 2.74
C SER A 323 -10.07 -24.48 3.38
N PHE A 324 -8.80 -24.11 3.37
CA PHE A 324 -7.72 -24.97 3.84
C PHE A 324 -7.89 -25.44 5.29
N GLN A 325 -7.99 -24.52 6.25
CA GLN A 325 -8.14 -24.87 7.65
C GLN A 325 -9.49 -25.55 7.93
N PRO A 326 -10.64 -25.00 7.48
CA PRO A 326 -11.95 -25.62 7.73
C PRO A 326 -12.11 -27.03 7.14
N VAL A 327 -11.49 -27.31 5.99
CA VAL A 327 -11.64 -28.61 5.30
C VAL A 327 -10.55 -29.59 5.72
N CYS A 328 -9.30 -29.12 5.84
CA CYS A 328 -8.18 -30.04 6.04
C CYS A 328 -7.97 -30.42 7.51
N ALA A 329 -8.14 -29.46 8.44
CA ALA A 329 -7.95 -29.68 9.87
C ALA A 329 -8.87 -28.76 10.70
N PRO A 330 -10.20 -28.98 10.67
CA PRO A 330 -11.15 -28.15 11.42
C PRO A 330 -10.91 -28.20 12.93
N GLN A 331 -10.28 -29.25 13.42
CA GLN A 331 -9.93 -29.45 14.82
C GLN A 331 -8.60 -28.77 15.22
N ALA A 332 -7.86 -28.16 14.31
CA ALA A 332 -6.59 -27.51 14.61
C ALA A 332 -6.79 -26.39 15.65
N LYS A 333 -5.93 -26.38 16.67
CA LYS A 333 -5.93 -25.31 17.66
C LYS A 333 -5.31 -24.05 17.03
N ILE A 334 -5.95 -22.91 17.25
CA ILE A 334 -5.39 -21.60 16.85
C ILE A 334 -5.21 -20.78 18.13
N VAL A 335 -3.99 -20.34 18.37
CA VAL A 335 -3.62 -19.52 19.52
C VAL A 335 -3.32 -18.12 19.03
N LEU A 336 -4.16 -17.16 19.41
CA LEU A 336 -3.93 -15.74 19.13
C LEU A 336 -2.83 -15.21 20.06
N GLY A 337 -1.81 -14.61 19.50
CA GLY A 337 -0.75 -13.93 20.24
C GLY A 337 0.63 -14.07 19.62
N ASP A 338 1.59 -13.37 20.21
CA ASP A 338 3.01 -13.49 19.80
C ASP A 338 3.52 -14.89 20.19
N ALA A 339 3.91 -15.66 19.18
CA ALA A 339 4.38 -17.04 19.36
C ALA A 339 5.57 -17.15 20.33
N ARG A 340 6.42 -16.11 20.42
CA ARG A 340 7.55 -16.10 21.38
C ARG A 340 7.08 -16.14 22.85
N LEU A 341 5.87 -15.63 23.10
CA LEU A 341 5.28 -15.61 24.43
C LEU A 341 4.35 -16.82 24.65
N THR A 342 3.54 -17.13 23.64
CA THR A 342 2.47 -18.13 23.76
C THR A 342 2.94 -19.58 23.60
N ILE A 343 4.08 -19.85 22.97
CA ILE A 343 4.64 -21.21 22.87
C ILE A 343 5.15 -21.70 24.24
N GLY A 344 5.71 -20.78 25.06
CA GLY A 344 6.19 -21.14 26.39
C GLY A 344 5.10 -21.63 27.35
N ASP A 345 3.85 -21.26 27.09
CA ASP A 345 2.68 -21.67 27.86
C ASP A 345 2.01 -22.94 27.31
N ALA A 346 2.56 -23.51 26.20
CA ALA A 346 2.02 -24.73 25.63
C ALA A 346 2.25 -25.92 26.57
N PRO A 347 1.27 -26.79 26.78
CA PRO A 347 1.49 -28.03 27.53
C PRO A 347 2.46 -28.93 26.77
N ASP A 348 3.36 -29.62 27.52
CA ASP A 348 4.34 -30.58 27.02
C ASP A 348 3.70 -31.71 26.15
#